data_515e2153128687e4cec8bb0a12585016
#
_entry.id   515e2153128687e4cec8bb0a12585016
#
_cell.length_a   1.000
_cell.length_b   1.000
_cell.length_c   1.000
_cell.angle_alpha   90.00
_cell.angle_beta   90.00
_cell.angle_gamma   90.00
#
_symmetry.space_group_name_H-M   'P 1'
#
loop_
_entity.id
_entity.type
_entity.pdbx_description
1 polymer ?
#
loop_
_entity_poly.entity_id
_entity_poly.type
_entity_poly.pdbx_seq_one_letter_code
_entity_poly.pdbx_strand_id
1 'polypeptide(L)'
;MNRLTLALDVMGGDIGPRITIPASLSALEADPMLSLVLFGDSQQISPLLENAPSSLLERIQIHHCTKTIDNNQGISHALRHSKGTSMRLAIEMVQKGEAQGCVSAGNTGALMGLSKVLLQPLEGIQRPALVSLLPSMTGDKTVMLDLGANVECSAQNLYEFAIMGSIFAENRLNLVYPRIALLNIGVEEIKGHQSIREAANLLEKSTALNYTGFIEGNFLLNGVADVVVSDGFSGNIALKTLEGAAKNLLSLLKGKEKQPIFKSFAKFILRFFFKDAYHHLKRINPDEYNGASLLGLTAVVVKSHGSANVDAFARAIADAALQARLQIPQKILAGLQRY
;
A
#
# COMPACT_ATOMS: atom_id res chain seq x y z
N MET A 1 5.67 -4.70 -26.76
CA MET A 1 5.85 -4.61 -25.29
C MET A 1 5.47 -5.96 -24.70
N ASN A 2 6.30 -6.53 -23.84
CA ASN A 2 5.97 -7.80 -23.19
C ASN A 2 4.81 -7.59 -22.21
N ARG A 3 3.90 -8.57 -22.10
CA ARG A 3 2.81 -8.58 -21.11
C ARG A 3 3.41 -8.60 -19.70
N LEU A 4 2.84 -7.83 -18.80
CA LEU A 4 3.19 -7.82 -17.38
C LEU A 4 2.42 -8.92 -16.67
N THR A 5 3.10 -9.75 -15.90
CA THR A 5 2.47 -10.81 -15.10
C THR A 5 2.52 -10.46 -13.60
N LEU A 6 1.40 -10.54 -12.90
CA LEU A 6 1.33 -10.41 -11.45
C LEU A 6 0.85 -11.73 -10.83
N ALA A 7 1.41 -12.08 -9.69
CA ALA A 7 1.01 -13.20 -8.85
C ALA A 7 0.03 -12.73 -7.76
N LEU A 8 -1.16 -13.30 -7.70
CA LEU A 8 -2.20 -12.90 -6.74
C LEU A 8 -2.47 -14.01 -5.72
N ASP A 9 -2.33 -13.72 -4.44
CA ASP A 9 -2.91 -14.50 -3.36
C ASP A 9 -4.40 -14.19 -3.28
N VAL A 10 -5.22 -15.00 -3.99
CA VAL A 10 -6.66 -14.75 -4.09
C VAL A 10 -7.46 -15.29 -2.90
N MET A 11 -6.83 -16.06 -2.02
CA MET A 11 -7.45 -16.57 -0.80
C MET A 11 -7.34 -15.61 0.38
N GLY A 12 -6.47 -14.60 0.28
CA GLY A 12 -6.26 -13.60 1.32
C GLY A 12 -7.43 -12.63 1.50
N GLY A 13 -7.52 -12.01 2.68
CA GLY A 13 -8.58 -11.09 3.05
C GLY A 13 -9.74 -11.76 3.80
N ASP A 14 -10.70 -10.94 4.25
CA ASP A 14 -11.80 -11.39 5.11
C ASP A 14 -12.85 -12.21 4.33
N ILE A 15 -12.95 -11.99 3.02
CA ILE A 15 -13.96 -12.62 2.14
C ILE A 15 -13.30 -13.55 1.11
N GLY A 16 -12.03 -13.33 0.74
CA GLY A 16 -11.29 -14.16 -0.19
C GLY A 16 -11.78 -14.08 -1.64
N PRO A 17 -11.90 -15.23 -2.37
CA PRO A 17 -12.15 -15.28 -3.81
C PRO A 17 -13.35 -14.48 -4.30
N ARG A 18 -14.41 -14.36 -3.51
CA ARG A 18 -15.60 -13.56 -3.86
C ARG A 18 -15.33 -12.07 -4.09
N ILE A 19 -14.22 -11.56 -3.56
CA ILE A 19 -13.75 -10.18 -3.79
C ILE A 19 -12.59 -10.18 -4.78
N THR A 20 -11.59 -11.04 -4.57
CA THR A 20 -10.35 -11.00 -5.33
C THR A 20 -10.52 -11.40 -6.80
N ILE A 21 -11.46 -12.31 -7.13
CA ILE A 21 -11.70 -12.74 -8.51
C ILE A 21 -12.43 -11.65 -9.31
N PRO A 22 -13.58 -11.07 -8.89
CA PRO A 22 -14.16 -9.94 -9.61
C PRO A 22 -13.21 -8.76 -9.75
N ALA A 23 -12.39 -8.47 -8.73
CA ALA A 23 -11.38 -7.42 -8.80
C ALA A 23 -10.28 -7.73 -9.83
N SER A 24 -9.88 -9.00 -9.96
CA SER A 24 -8.93 -9.45 -10.98
C SER A 24 -9.47 -9.25 -12.39
N LEU A 25 -10.74 -9.57 -12.63
CA LEU A 25 -11.41 -9.33 -13.91
C LEU A 25 -11.48 -7.83 -14.22
N SER A 26 -11.88 -7.00 -13.26
CA SER A 26 -11.91 -5.54 -13.42
C SER A 26 -10.53 -4.95 -13.75
N ALA A 27 -9.46 -5.45 -13.09
CA ALA A 27 -8.10 -5.02 -13.38
C ALA A 27 -7.64 -5.42 -14.79
N LEU A 28 -8.01 -6.63 -15.26
CA LEU A 28 -7.71 -7.09 -16.61
C LEU A 28 -8.49 -6.33 -17.70
N GLU A 29 -9.73 -5.92 -17.42
CA GLU A 29 -10.51 -5.06 -18.32
C GLU A 29 -9.85 -3.69 -18.47
N ALA A 30 -9.41 -3.11 -17.37
CA ALA A 30 -8.75 -1.80 -17.37
C ALA A 30 -7.36 -1.80 -18.01
N ASP A 31 -6.68 -2.95 -18.04
CA ASP A 31 -5.30 -3.07 -18.50
C ASP A 31 -5.12 -4.25 -19.47
N PRO A 32 -5.15 -4.01 -20.80
CA PRO A 32 -4.98 -5.06 -21.80
C PRO A 32 -3.61 -5.76 -21.81
N MET A 33 -2.59 -5.13 -21.23
CA MET A 33 -1.23 -5.65 -21.18
C MET A 33 -0.92 -6.38 -19.86
N LEU A 34 -1.92 -6.59 -19.00
CA LEU A 34 -1.82 -7.32 -17.74
C LEU A 34 -2.20 -8.78 -17.93
N SER A 35 -1.45 -9.69 -17.31
CA SER A 35 -1.76 -11.11 -17.10
C SER A 35 -1.67 -11.43 -15.61
N LEU A 36 -2.48 -12.36 -15.14
CA LEU A 36 -2.59 -12.71 -13.73
C LEU A 36 -2.40 -14.19 -13.51
N VAL A 37 -1.64 -14.56 -12.49
CA VAL A 37 -1.59 -15.92 -11.95
C VAL A 37 -2.25 -15.93 -10.59
N LEU A 38 -3.34 -16.67 -10.47
CA LEU A 38 -4.21 -16.73 -9.30
C LEU A 38 -3.83 -17.94 -8.44
N PHE A 39 -3.32 -17.71 -7.25
CA PHE A 39 -2.96 -18.76 -6.29
C PHE A 39 -4.10 -18.99 -5.32
N GLY A 40 -4.74 -20.16 -5.37
CA GLY A 40 -5.85 -20.49 -4.50
C GLY A 40 -6.55 -21.78 -4.86
N ASP A 41 -7.66 -22.06 -4.15
CA ASP A 41 -8.47 -23.24 -4.37
C ASP A 41 -9.28 -23.11 -5.67
N SER A 42 -8.93 -23.92 -6.68
CA SER A 42 -9.59 -23.90 -7.98
C SER A 42 -11.08 -24.19 -7.89
N GLN A 43 -11.54 -24.97 -6.89
CA GLN A 43 -12.96 -25.24 -6.69
C GLN A 43 -13.76 -23.99 -6.28
N GLN A 44 -13.10 -23.04 -5.60
CA GLN A 44 -13.70 -21.76 -5.24
C GLN A 44 -13.51 -20.68 -6.33
N ILE A 45 -12.43 -20.77 -7.11
CA ILE A 45 -12.08 -19.79 -8.16
C ILE A 45 -12.91 -20.03 -9.43
N SER A 46 -12.96 -21.29 -9.93
CA SER A 46 -13.52 -21.61 -11.24
C SER A 46 -14.98 -21.18 -11.41
N PRO A 47 -15.88 -21.38 -10.43
CA PRO A 47 -17.28 -20.94 -10.57
C PRO A 47 -17.43 -19.41 -10.71
N LEU A 48 -16.49 -18.63 -10.16
CA LEU A 48 -16.50 -17.17 -10.25
C LEU A 48 -15.98 -16.65 -11.60
N LEU A 49 -15.37 -17.52 -12.41
CA LEU A 49 -14.86 -17.21 -13.75
C LEU A 49 -15.76 -17.72 -14.88
N GLU A 50 -16.77 -18.55 -14.60
CA GLU A 50 -17.61 -19.21 -15.62
C GLU A 50 -18.23 -18.26 -16.64
N ASN A 51 -18.65 -17.07 -16.20
CA ASN A 51 -19.29 -16.06 -17.05
C ASN A 51 -18.34 -14.97 -17.53
N ALA A 52 -17.02 -15.11 -17.30
CA ALA A 52 -16.05 -14.12 -17.72
C ALA A 52 -15.78 -14.21 -19.23
N PRO A 53 -15.55 -13.07 -19.91
CA PRO A 53 -15.20 -13.05 -21.34
C PRO A 53 -13.93 -13.87 -21.61
N SER A 54 -13.92 -14.65 -22.70
CA SER A 54 -12.78 -15.48 -23.12
C SER A 54 -11.49 -14.68 -23.25
N SER A 55 -11.57 -13.44 -23.73
CA SER A 55 -10.43 -12.54 -23.85
C SER A 55 -9.77 -12.17 -22.52
N LEU A 56 -10.51 -12.26 -21.40
CA LEU A 56 -9.95 -12.09 -20.06
C LEU A 56 -9.38 -13.41 -19.55
N LEU A 57 -10.08 -14.52 -19.79
CA LEU A 57 -9.66 -15.86 -19.35
C LEU A 57 -8.31 -16.28 -19.95
N GLU A 58 -8.03 -15.93 -21.21
CA GLU A 58 -6.74 -16.16 -21.87
C GLU A 58 -5.55 -15.49 -21.16
N ARG A 59 -5.82 -14.53 -20.27
CA ARG A 59 -4.82 -13.78 -19.50
C ARG A 59 -4.77 -14.18 -18.03
N ILE A 60 -5.52 -15.23 -17.67
CA ILE A 60 -5.57 -15.78 -16.32
C ILE A 60 -4.98 -17.19 -16.32
N GLN A 61 -4.08 -17.44 -15.40
CA GLN A 61 -3.62 -18.77 -15.05
C GLN A 61 -4.02 -19.07 -13.59
N ILE A 62 -4.57 -20.24 -13.32
CA ILE A 62 -4.89 -20.70 -11.96
C ILE A 62 -3.79 -21.65 -11.49
N HIS A 63 -3.19 -21.36 -10.36
CA HIS A 63 -2.30 -22.27 -9.64
C HIS A 63 -3.04 -22.79 -8.42
N HIS A 64 -3.50 -24.05 -8.50
CA HIS A 64 -4.28 -24.67 -7.44
C HIS A 64 -3.49 -24.87 -6.16
N CYS A 65 -4.02 -24.38 -5.04
CA CYS A 65 -3.56 -24.65 -3.69
C CYS A 65 -4.70 -24.45 -2.69
N THR A 66 -4.82 -25.36 -1.73
CA THR A 66 -5.88 -25.33 -0.71
C THR A 66 -5.43 -24.73 0.60
N LYS A 67 -4.11 -24.61 0.82
CA LYS A 67 -3.55 -24.06 2.07
C LYS A 67 -3.55 -22.55 2.04
N THR A 68 -3.95 -21.95 3.15
CA THR A 68 -3.96 -20.50 3.38
C THR A 68 -3.27 -20.16 4.69
N ILE A 69 -2.93 -18.89 4.89
CA ILE A 69 -2.47 -18.36 6.17
C ILE A 69 -3.65 -17.65 6.83
N ASP A 70 -3.98 -18.07 8.06
CA ASP A 70 -5.04 -17.44 8.85
C ASP A 70 -4.62 -16.02 9.27
N ASN A 71 -5.56 -15.07 9.20
CA ASN A 71 -5.32 -13.67 9.57
C ASN A 71 -4.97 -13.50 11.06
N ASN A 72 -5.38 -14.43 11.92
CA ASN A 72 -5.14 -14.39 13.36
C ASN A 72 -3.87 -15.13 13.81
N GLN A 73 -3.15 -15.76 12.87
CA GLN A 73 -1.91 -16.48 13.22
C GLN A 73 -0.76 -15.50 13.53
N GLY A 74 -0.01 -15.81 14.59
CA GLY A 74 1.22 -15.10 14.90
C GLY A 74 2.27 -15.30 13.79
N ILE A 75 3.07 -14.26 13.52
CA ILE A 75 4.03 -14.20 12.40
C ILE A 75 4.97 -15.42 12.39
N SER A 76 5.56 -15.77 13.52
CA SER A 76 6.51 -16.90 13.61
C SER A 76 5.87 -18.25 13.27
N HIS A 77 4.60 -18.44 13.61
CA HIS A 77 3.86 -19.64 13.26
C HIS A 77 3.52 -19.66 11.77
N ALA A 78 3.03 -18.54 11.24
CA ALA A 78 2.71 -18.39 9.83
C ALA A 78 3.94 -18.66 8.94
N LEU A 79 5.12 -18.15 9.28
CA LEU A 79 6.36 -18.39 8.54
C LEU A 79 6.75 -19.86 8.50
N ARG A 80 6.71 -20.56 9.65
CA ARG A 80 7.10 -21.97 9.74
C ARG A 80 6.16 -22.90 8.96
N HIS A 81 4.87 -22.59 8.90
CA HIS A 81 3.83 -23.44 8.29
C HIS A 81 3.36 -22.92 6.93
N SER A 82 4.04 -21.96 6.35
CA SER A 82 3.65 -21.29 5.08
C SER A 82 3.82 -22.17 3.84
N LYS A 83 4.55 -23.28 3.89
CA LYS A 83 4.85 -24.11 2.71
C LYS A 83 3.58 -24.59 2.02
N GLY A 84 3.44 -24.23 0.73
CA GLY A 84 2.29 -24.58 -0.09
C GLY A 84 1.05 -23.72 0.15
N THR A 85 1.14 -22.61 0.89
CA THR A 85 0.05 -21.64 1.02
C THR A 85 0.01 -20.70 -0.20
N SER A 86 -1.19 -20.20 -0.53
CA SER A 86 -1.41 -19.28 -1.66
C SER A 86 -0.50 -18.05 -1.62
N MET A 87 -0.37 -17.41 -0.45
CA MET A 87 0.51 -16.26 -0.23
C MET A 87 1.98 -16.59 -0.53
N ARG A 88 2.48 -17.69 0.02
CA ARG A 88 3.88 -18.09 -0.19
C ARG A 88 4.17 -18.44 -1.64
N LEU A 89 3.31 -19.22 -2.27
CA LEU A 89 3.46 -19.62 -3.68
C LEU A 89 3.46 -18.40 -4.61
N ALA A 90 2.60 -17.40 -4.35
CA ALA A 90 2.59 -16.16 -5.10
C ALA A 90 3.92 -15.38 -4.98
N ILE A 91 4.51 -15.31 -3.78
CA ILE A 91 5.81 -14.67 -3.57
C ILE A 91 6.95 -15.51 -4.21
N GLU A 92 6.91 -16.85 -4.11
CA GLU A 92 7.90 -17.72 -4.73
C GLU A 92 7.93 -17.61 -6.26
N MET A 93 6.78 -17.37 -6.91
CA MET A 93 6.71 -17.10 -8.34
C MET A 93 7.43 -15.80 -8.70
N VAL A 94 7.27 -14.75 -7.88
CA VAL A 94 7.98 -13.49 -8.05
C VAL A 94 9.48 -13.66 -7.82
N GLN A 95 9.88 -14.42 -6.81
CA GLN A 95 11.29 -14.76 -6.52
C GLN A 95 11.99 -15.43 -7.72
N LYS A 96 11.26 -16.30 -8.42
CA LYS A 96 11.76 -16.99 -9.62
C LYS A 96 11.84 -16.09 -10.85
N GLY A 97 11.32 -14.85 -10.78
CA GLY A 97 11.25 -13.93 -11.93
C GLY A 97 10.13 -14.25 -12.92
N GLU A 98 9.23 -15.18 -12.59
CA GLU A 98 8.10 -15.60 -13.44
C GLU A 98 6.92 -14.60 -13.35
N ALA A 99 6.89 -13.75 -12.31
CA ALA A 99 5.98 -12.61 -12.16
C ALA A 99 6.76 -11.38 -11.69
N GLN A 100 6.29 -10.18 -12.08
CA GLN A 100 6.95 -8.92 -11.76
C GLN A 100 6.51 -8.32 -10.42
N GLY A 101 5.47 -8.87 -9.81
CA GLY A 101 5.00 -8.45 -8.50
C GLY A 101 3.94 -9.38 -7.93
N CYS A 102 3.69 -9.23 -6.62
CA CYS A 102 2.70 -9.98 -5.86
C CYS A 102 1.70 -9.04 -5.19
N VAL A 103 0.42 -9.46 -5.16
CA VAL A 103 -0.63 -8.77 -4.41
C VAL A 103 -1.32 -9.74 -3.47
N SER A 104 -1.50 -9.35 -2.21
CA SER A 104 -2.23 -10.13 -1.20
C SER A 104 -3.04 -9.25 -0.27
N ALA A 105 -4.26 -9.67 0.08
CA ALA A 105 -5.06 -9.08 1.15
C ALA A 105 -4.93 -9.83 2.48
N GLY A 106 -4.11 -10.89 2.54
CA GLY A 106 -3.94 -11.73 3.72
C GLY A 106 -3.21 -11.07 4.89
N ASN A 107 -2.80 -11.87 5.86
CA ASN A 107 -2.12 -11.42 7.09
C ASN A 107 -0.88 -10.55 6.77
N THR A 108 -0.88 -9.30 7.25
CA THR A 108 0.19 -8.32 6.94
C THR A 108 1.55 -8.77 7.45
N GLY A 109 1.62 -9.28 8.69
CA GLY A 109 2.88 -9.73 9.27
C GLY A 109 3.46 -10.95 8.55
N ALA A 110 2.60 -11.87 8.11
CA ALA A 110 3.01 -13.02 7.31
C ALA A 110 3.52 -12.60 5.94
N LEU A 111 2.80 -11.70 5.24
CA LEU A 111 3.21 -11.18 3.94
C LEU A 111 4.58 -10.50 4.03
N MET A 112 4.77 -9.61 5.00
CA MET A 112 6.04 -8.92 5.24
C MET A 112 7.17 -9.90 5.55
N GLY A 113 6.93 -10.83 6.48
CA GLY A 113 7.94 -11.81 6.88
C GLY A 113 8.35 -12.74 5.74
N LEU A 114 7.38 -13.27 4.99
CA LEU A 114 7.64 -14.12 3.82
C LEU A 114 8.36 -13.35 2.71
N SER A 115 7.92 -12.13 2.42
CA SER A 115 8.55 -11.30 1.40
C SER A 115 9.99 -10.97 1.76
N LYS A 116 10.27 -10.63 3.03
CA LYS A 116 11.65 -10.38 3.49
C LYS A 116 12.55 -11.62 3.35
N VAL A 117 12.03 -12.81 3.67
CA VAL A 117 12.81 -14.06 3.62
C VAL A 117 13.03 -14.52 2.16
N LEU A 118 12.01 -14.43 1.31
CA LEU A 118 12.06 -14.97 -0.04
C LEU A 118 12.65 -13.99 -1.06
N LEU A 119 12.27 -12.72 -1.00
CA LEU A 119 12.71 -11.71 -1.97
C LEU A 119 13.96 -10.95 -1.51
N GLN A 120 14.26 -10.98 -0.23
CA GLN A 120 15.37 -10.25 0.40
C GLN A 120 15.29 -8.72 0.23
N PRO A 121 15.85 -7.95 1.16
CA PRO A 121 16.05 -6.51 0.99
C PRO A 121 17.05 -6.21 -0.14
N LEU A 122 16.89 -5.05 -0.76
CA LEU A 122 17.87 -4.50 -1.69
C LEU A 122 19.21 -4.26 -1.00
N GLU A 123 20.29 -4.40 -1.74
CA GLU A 123 21.63 -4.09 -1.23
C GLU A 123 21.68 -2.63 -0.75
N GLY A 124 22.16 -2.41 0.46
CA GLY A 124 22.18 -1.10 1.12
C GLY A 124 20.90 -0.78 1.92
N ILE A 125 19.87 -1.63 1.89
CA ILE A 125 18.66 -1.48 2.71
C ILE A 125 18.62 -2.55 3.81
N GLN A 126 18.58 -2.12 5.05
CA GLN A 126 18.52 -3.04 6.20
C GLN A 126 17.13 -3.65 6.40
N ARG A 127 16.10 -2.83 6.16
CA ARG A 127 14.70 -3.22 6.39
C ARG A 127 13.78 -2.66 5.31
N PRO A 128 12.86 -3.47 4.76
CA PRO A 128 11.78 -2.94 3.93
C PRO A 128 10.81 -2.10 4.76
N ALA A 129 10.18 -1.12 4.15
CA ALA A 129 9.17 -0.27 4.76
C ALA A 129 7.82 -0.44 4.07
N LEU A 130 6.72 -0.36 4.83
CA LEU A 130 5.38 -0.31 4.28
C LEU A 130 5.04 1.13 3.93
N VAL A 131 4.76 1.41 2.65
CA VAL A 131 4.46 2.74 2.12
C VAL A 131 3.03 2.82 1.60
N SER A 132 2.38 3.95 1.78
CA SER A 132 1.13 4.30 1.12
C SER A 132 1.14 5.75 0.66
N LEU A 133 0.24 6.05 -0.28
CA LEU A 133 0.00 7.40 -0.76
C LEU A 133 -1.19 7.99 0.00
N LEU A 134 -0.95 8.99 0.84
CA LEU A 134 -2.00 9.72 1.52
C LEU A 134 -2.50 10.88 0.64
N PRO A 135 -3.81 11.21 0.68
CA PRO A 135 -4.32 12.39 0.01
C PRO A 135 -3.85 13.64 0.71
N SER A 136 -3.58 14.69 -0.04
CA SER A 136 -3.40 16.02 0.50
C SER A 136 -4.66 16.87 0.27
N MET A 137 -4.89 17.82 1.17
CA MET A 137 -5.92 18.86 1.01
C MET A 137 -5.65 19.77 -0.19
N THR A 138 -4.40 19.87 -0.64
CA THR A 138 -4.02 20.61 -1.87
C THR A 138 -4.41 19.89 -3.16
N GLY A 139 -4.81 18.61 -3.06
CA GLY A 139 -5.16 17.76 -4.23
C GLY A 139 -4.01 16.84 -4.69
N ASP A 140 -2.82 17.03 -4.16
CA ASP A 140 -1.64 16.20 -4.40
C ASP A 140 -1.69 14.93 -3.52
N LYS A 141 -0.62 14.15 -3.55
CA LYS A 141 -0.44 12.97 -2.69
C LYS A 141 0.86 13.08 -1.92
N THR A 142 0.82 12.66 -0.66
CA THR A 142 1.98 12.52 0.21
C THR A 142 2.35 11.05 0.33
N VAL A 143 3.60 10.70 0.09
CA VAL A 143 4.19 9.39 0.35
C VAL A 143 4.42 9.27 1.85
N MET A 144 3.83 8.31 2.53
CA MET A 144 4.08 8.06 3.95
C MET A 144 4.62 6.67 4.19
N LEU A 145 5.72 6.57 4.93
CA LEU A 145 6.41 5.32 5.32
C LEU A 145 7.21 5.52 6.63
N ASP A 146 7.35 4.56 7.53
CA ASP A 146 6.85 3.21 7.55
C ASP A 146 5.45 3.15 8.21
N LEU A 147 4.55 2.33 7.66
CA LEU A 147 3.16 2.22 8.10
C LEU A 147 2.87 0.92 8.88
N GLY A 148 3.93 0.29 9.43
CA GLY A 148 3.76 -0.87 10.30
C GLY A 148 4.64 -2.09 9.97
N ALA A 149 5.65 -1.95 9.11
CA ALA A 149 6.59 -3.03 8.85
C ALA A 149 7.61 -3.18 10.01
N ASN A 150 8.02 -2.08 10.63
CA ASN A 150 9.04 -2.07 11.67
C ASN A 150 8.58 -1.24 12.86
N VAL A 151 8.23 -1.90 13.96
CA VAL A 151 7.71 -1.24 15.17
C VAL A 151 8.71 -0.22 15.71
N GLU A 152 10.00 -0.60 15.77
CA GLU A 152 11.11 0.26 16.20
C GLU A 152 12.11 0.42 15.06
N CYS A 153 12.56 1.64 14.83
CA CYS A 153 13.51 2.01 13.80
C CYS A 153 14.74 2.72 14.40
N SER A 154 15.92 2.36 13.93
CA SER A 154 17.14 3.13 14.17
C SER A 154 17.15 4.40 13.30
N ALA A 155 18.03 5.35 13.63
CA ALA A 155 18.25 6.52 12.78
C ALA A 155 18.62 6.14 11.35
N GLN A 156 19.45 5.11 11.18
CA GLN A 156 19.83 4.59 9.88
C GLN A 156 18.63 4.04 9.09
N ASN A 157 17.69 3.33 9.75
CA ASN A 157 16.47 2.85 9.07
C ASN A 157 15.62 4.02 8.58
N LEU A 158 15.41 5.06 9.40
CA LEU A 158 14.65 6.25 9.03
C LEU A 158 15.33 7.01 7.86
N TYR A 159 16.64 7.08 7.85
CA TYR A 159 17.41 7.65 6.75
C TYR A 159 17.23 6.84 5.44
N GLU A 160 17.33 5.50 5.52
CA GLU A 160 17.07 4.61 4.38
C GLU A 160 15.62 4.75 3.87
N PHE A 161 14.65 4.90 4.78
CA PHE A 161 13.25 5.13 4.42
C PHE A 161 13.08 6.49 3.69
N ALA A 162 13.78 7.52 4.12
CA ALA A 162 13.77 8.83 3.45
C ALA A 162 14.28 8.71 2.00
N ILE A 163 15.37 7.99 1.77
CA ILE A 163 15.91 7.72 0.43
C ILE A 163 14.88 6.97 -0.42
N MET A 164 14.35 5.84 0.10
CA MET A 164 13.36 5.04 -0.62
C MET A 164 12.09 5.84 -0.93
N GLY A 165 11.60 6.63 0.03
CA GLY A 165 10.44 7.49 -0.12
C GLY A 165 10.65 8.59 -1.17
N SER A 166 11.83 9.21 -1.19
CA SER A 166 12.21 10.21 -2.20
C SER A 166 12.19 9.61 -3.61
N ILE A 167 12.89 8.50 -3.82
CA ILE A 167 12.95 7.82 -5.12
C ILE A 167 11.55 7.35 -5.56
N PHE A 168 10.75 6.86 -4.61
CA PHE A 168 9.37 6.46 -4.89
C PHE A 168 8.52 7.66 -5.32
N ALA A 169 8.61 8.80 -4.63
CA ALA A 169 7.89 10.01 -4.97
C ALA A 169 8.32 10.59 -6.33
N GLU A 170 9.62 10.61 -6.62
CA GLU A 170 10.15 11.01 -7.93
C GLU A 170 9.52 10.22 -9.07
N ASN A 171 9.44 8.91 -8.92
CA ASN A 171 9.01 8.01 -9.99
C ASN A 171 7.51 7.76 -10.04
N ARG A 172 6.83 7.75 -8.89
CA ARG A 172 5.39 7.45 -8.78
C ARG A 172 4.52 8.69 -8.92
N LEU A 173 5.03 9.85 -8.48
CA LEU A 173 4.32 11.13 -8.50
C LEU A 173 4.94 12.14 -9.47
N ASN A 174 6.03 11.79 -10.18
CA ASN A 174 6.77 12.67 -11.09
C ASN A 174 7.27 13.96 -10.41
N LEU A 175 7.65 13.87 -9.15
CA LEU A 175 8.19 15.00 -8.39
C LEU A 175 9.69 15.14 -8.65
N VAL A 176 10.15 16.37 -8.77
CA VAL A 176 11.57 16.69 -8.83
C VAL A 176 12.00 17.17 -7.45
N TYR A 177 12.97 16.48 -6.83
CA TYR A 177 13.52 16.85 -5.52
C TYR A 177 12.44 16.97 -4.42
N PRO A 178 11.72 15.87 -4.07
CA PRO A 178 10.56 15.90 -3.17
C PRO A 178 10.95 16.32 -1.76
N ARG A 179 10.11 17.11 -1.11
CA ARG A 179 10.27 17.59 0.27
C ARG A 179 10.05 16.44 1.24
N ILE A 180 11.03 16.18 2.09
CA ILE A 180 11.04 15.08 3.06
C ILE A 180 10.92 15.65 4.46
N ALA A 181 10.00 15.13 5.27
CA ALA A 181 9.87 15.43 6.68
C ALA A 181 9.86 14.17 7.54
N LEU A 182 10.37 14.27 8.76
CA LEU A 182 10.24 13.22 9.79
C LEU A 182 8.99 13.49 10.64
N LEU A 183 8.13 12.48 10.80
CA LEU A 183 6.99 12.57 11.71
C LEU A 183 7.49 12.66 13.16
N ASN A 184 7.07 13.69 13.88
CA ASN A 184 7.49 13.94 15.25
C ASN A 184 6.34 14.53 16.09
N ILE A 185 6.55 14.66 17.40
CA ILE A 185 5.62 15.23 18.38
C ILE A 185 5.70 16.76 18.52
N GLY A 186 6.55 17.40 17.76
CA GLY A 186 6.81 18.85 17.71
C GLY A 186 7.86 19.16 16.68
N VAL A 187 7.94 20.41 16.27
CA VAL A 187 8.87 20.89 15.23
C VAL A 187 10.24 21.29 15.77
N GLU A 188 10.37 21.37 17.10
CA GLU A 188 11.64 21.79 17.75
C GLU A 188 12.66 20.63 17.73
N GLU A 189 13.92 20.93 17.49
CA GLU A 189 15.03 19.96 17.37
C GLU A 189 15.21 19.03 18.59
N ILE A 190 14.81 19.50 19.78
CA ILE A 190 14.93 18.75 21.02
C ILE A 190 13.81 17.72 21.22
N LYS A 191 12.74 17.77 20.42
CA LYS A 191 11.57 16.90 20.56
C LYS A 191 11.77 15.55 19.89
N GLY A 192 11.00 14.57 20.36
CA GLY A 192 10.96 13.23 19.80
C GLY A 192 12.02 12.28 20.39
N HIS A 193 11.95 11.04 19.91
CA HIS A 193 12.87 9.98 20.30
C HIS A 193 14.29 10.25 19.79
N GLN A 194 15.29 9.67 20.43
CA GLN A 194 16.68 9.81 20.04
C GLN A 194 16.93 9.40 18.59
N SER A 195 16.33 8.29 18.15
CA SER A 195 16.45 7.81 16.76
C SER A 195 15.93 8.81 15.72
N ILE A 196 14.87 9.57 16.04
CA ILE A 196 14.31 10.60 15.14
C ILE A 196 15.26 11.80 15.05
N ARG A 197 15.83 12.26 16.18
CA ARG A 197 16.79 13.37 16.19
C ARG A 197 18.12 13.01 15.50
N GLU A 198 18.59 11.77 15.70
CA GLU A 198 19.77 11.27 14.99
C GLU A 198 19.52 11.12 13.49
N ALA A 199 18.31 10.68 13.07
CA ALA A 199 17.92 10.63 11.68
C ALA A 199 17.85 12.02 11.04
N ALA A 200 17.34 13.03 11.76
CA ALA A 200 17.35 14.42 11.32
C ALA A 200 18.78 14.90 11.02
N ASN A 201 19.72 14.64 11.93
CA ASN A 201 21.13 14.96 11.73
C ASN A 201 21.76 14.27 10.51
N LEU A 202 21.33 13.02 10.19
CA LEU A 202 21.79 12.33 8.97
C LEU A 202 21.22 13.00 7.72
N LEU A 203 19.93 13.33 7.75
CA LEU A 203 19.23 13.97 6.63
C LEU A 203 19.73 15.37 6.34
N GLU A 204 20.02 16.17 7.36
CA GLU A 204 20.58 17.52 7.22
C GLU A 204 21.96 17.54 6.57
N LYS A 205 22.78 16.51 6.82
CA LYS A 205 24.10 16.35 6.20
C LYS A 205 24.03 15.89 4.75
N SER A 206 22.90 15.36 4.31
CA SER A 206 22.72 14.88 2.94
C SER A 206 22.39 16.04 2.02
N THR A 207 23.26 16.32 1.06
CA THR A 207 23.00 17.33 -0.01
C THR A 207 22.08 16.80 -1.11
N ALA A 208 21.83 15.50 -1.14
CA ALA A 208 21.05 14.83 -2.17
C ALA A 208 19.56 14.70 -1.81
N LEU A 209 19.19 14.92 -0.54
CA LEU A 209 17.82 14.85 -0.04
C LEU A 209 17.29 16.26 0.32
N ASN A 210 16.06 16.53 -0.04
CA ASN A 210 15.38 17.79 0.30
C ASN A 210 14.69 17.65 1.67
N TYR A 211 15.49 17.56 2.73
CA TYR A 211 14.96 17.49 4.09
C TYR A 211 14.43 18.83 4.54
N THR A 212 13.19 18.88 5.02
CA THR A 212 12.48 20.10 5.43
C THR A 212 12.19 20.17 6.93
N GLY A 213 12.76 19.26 7.72
CA GLY A 213 12.58 19.25 9.17
C GLY A 213 11.50 18.27 9.65
N PHE A 214 10.92 18.57 10.81
CA PHE A 214 9.89 17.74 11.43
C PHE A 214 8.49 18.16 11.01
N ILE A 215 7.56 17.21 11.03
CA ILE A 215 6.13 17.41 10.81
C ILE A 215 5.34 16.76 11.94
N GLU A 216 4.31 17.44 12.44
CA GLU A 216 3.37 16.90 13.41
C GLU A 216 2.19 16.21 12.71
N GLY A 217 1.53 15.28 13.41
CA GLY A 217 0.45 14.47 12.87
C GLY A 217 -0.76 15.26 12.30
N ASN A 218 -1.04 16.45 12.86
CA ASN A 218 -2.12 17.34 12.41
C ASN A 218 -1.85 17.96 11.01
N PHE A 219 -0.61 17.95 10.53
CA PHE A 219 -0.22 18.50 9.23
C PHE A 219 -0.05 17.45 8.12
N LEU A 220 -0.23 16.14 8.42
CA LEU A 220 -0.02 15.04 7.46
C LEU A 220 -0.78 15.19 6.15
N LEU A 221 -1.98 15.76 6.19
CA LEU A 221 -2.83 15.95 5.01
C LEU A 221 -2.72 17.36 4.39
N ASN A 222 -1.87 18.24 4.91
CA ASN A 222 -1.82 19.64 4.47
C ASN A 222 -0.89 19.89 3.27
N GLY A 223 -0.18 18.85 2.77
CA GLY A 223 0.72 18.98 1.63
C GLY A 223 2.00 19.77 1.92
N VAL A 224 2.40 19.88 3.19
CA VAL A 224 3.64 20.56 3.59
C VAL A 224 4.89 19.76 3.26
N ALA A 225 4.77 18.43 3.18
CA ALA A 225 5.81 17.49 2.75
C ALA A 225 5.28 16.54 1.68
N ASP A 226 6.16 16.13 0.78
CA ASP A 226 5.86 15.16 -0.28
C ASP A 226 6.14 13.74 0.18
N VAL A 227 7.07 13.60 1.11
CA VAL A 227 7.45 12.33 1.76
C VAL A 227 7.46 12.54 3.27
N VAL A 228 6.72 11.74 4.01
CA VAL A 228 6.72 11.71 5.47
C VAL A 228 7.26 10.37 5.95
N VAL A 229 8.32 10.42 6.73
CA VAL A 229 9.00 9.25 7.28
C VAL A 229 8.68 9.09 8.75
N SER A 230 8.37 7.88 9.17
CA SER A 230 8.12 7.49 10.57
C SER A 230 8.65 6.09 10.86
N ASP A 231 8.72 5.72 12.14
CA ASP A 231 8.72 4.31 12.51
C ASP A 231 7.34 3.69 12.25
N GLY A 232 7.31 2.35 12.16
CA GLY A 232 6.06 1.66 11.83
C GLY A 232 5.02 1.71 12.94
N PHE A 233 5.40 1.94 14.20
CA PHE A 233 4.45 2.11 15.29
C PHE A 233 3.70 3.43 15.15
N SER A 234 4.42 4.54 15.07
CA SER A 234 3.84 5.88 14.92
C SER A 234 3.08 6.04 13.60
N GLY A 235 3.65 5.52 12.51
CA GLY A 235 3.04 5.57 11.18
C GLY A 235 1.75 4.77 11.10
N ASN A 236 1.70 3.56 11.68
CA ASN A 236 0.49 2.76 11.71
C ASN A 236 -0.62 3.39 12.57
N ILE A 237 -0.26 3.96 13.74
CA ILE A 237 -1.23 4.68 14.57
C ILE A 237 -1.80 5.87 13.79
N ALA A 238 -0.96 6.69 13.18
CA ALA A 238 -1.39 7.84 12.37
C ALA A 238 -2.33 7.41 11.24
N LEU A 239 -1.96 6.39 10.46
CA LEU A 239 -2.78 5.84 9.38
C LEU A 239 -4.13 5.33 9.90
N LYS A 240 -4.13 4.49 10.95
CA LYS A 240 -5.38 3.92 11.49
C LYS A 240 -6.30 4.97 12.11
N THR A 241 -5.73 6.01 12.71
CA THR A 241 -6.50 7.15 13.21
C THR A 241 -7.16 7.93 12.07
N LEU A 242 -6.42 8.21 10.99
CA LEU A 242 -6.95 8.87 9.79
C LEU A 242 -8.04 8.02 9.12
N GLU A 243 -7.80 6.72 8.93
CA GLU A 243 -8.81 5.79 8.38
C GLU A 243 -10.10 5.76 9.23
N GLY A 244 -9.95 5.66 10.54
CA GLY A 244 -11.08 5.63 11.48
C GLY A 244 -11.86 6.95 11.47
N ALA A 245 -11.16 8.08 11.52
CA ALA A 245 -11.77 9.41 11.47
C ALA A 245 -12.53 9.62 10.15
N ALA A 246 -11.92 9.27 9.01
CA ALA A 246 -12.55 9.38 7.70
C ALA A 246 -13.81 8.49 7.58
N LYS A 247 -13.73 7.21 8.02
CA LYS A 247 -14.90 6.30 8.03
C LYS A 247 -16.04 6.83 8.89
N ASN A 248 -15.74 7.34 10.09
CA ASN A 248 -16.74 7.91 10.98
C ASN A 248 -17.39 9.15 10.37
N LEU A 249 -16.60 10.06 9.80
CA LEU A 249 -17.10 11.27 9.15
C LEU A 249 -18.01 10.93 7.96
N LEU A 250 -17.56 10.01 7.08
CA LEU A 250 -18.38 9.54 5.96
C LEU A 250 -19.68 8.86 6.41
N SER A 251 -19.65 8.12 7.53
CA SER A 251 -20.85 7.48 8.09
C SER A 251 -21.85 8.49 8.62
N LEU A 252 -21.38 9.57 9.26
CA LEU A 252 -22.23 10.68 9.71
C LEU A 252 -22.89 11.38 8.52
N LEU A 253 -22.17 11.60 7.43
CA LEU A 253 -22.70 12.22 6.22
C LEU A 253 -23.71 11.32 5.48
N LYS A 254 -23.50 9.99 5.48
CA LYS A 254 -24.45 9.04 4.88
C LYS A 254 -25.76 8.94 5.67
N GLY A 255 -25.78 9.33 6.93
CA GLY A 255 -26.94 9.33 7.82
C GLY A 255 -27.48 7.92 8.11
N LYS A 256 -27.85 7.61 9.35
CA LYS A 256 -28.58 6.38 9.68
C LYS A 256 -29.96 6.43 9.02
N GLU A 257 -30.28 5.43 8.20
CA GLU A 257 -31.55 5.27 7.49
C GLU A 257 -32.72 4.99 8.45
N LYS A 258 -33.26 6.01 9.09
CA LYS A 258 -34.59 5.90 9.76
C LYS A 258 -35.26 7.25 9.96
N GLN A 259 -35.54 8.01 8.88
CA GLN A 259 -36.68 8.96 8.80
C GLN A 259 -36.80 9.60 7.40
N PRO A 260 -37.91 9.41 6.66
CA PRO A 260 -37.88 9.56 5.20
C PRO A 260 -38.17 10.94 4.59
N ILE A 261 -38.70 11.94 5.27
CA ILE A 261 -39.25 13.09 4.55
C ILE A 261 -38.41 14.38 4.67
N PHE A 262 -37.80 14.69 5.79
CA PHE A 262 -37.00 15.91 5.96
C PHE A 262 -35.56 15.81 5.40
N LYS A 263 -35.06 14.61 5.16
CA LYS A 263 -33.68 14.34 4.74
C LYS A 263 -33.42 14.51 3.24
N SER A 264 -34.43 14.43 2.39
CA SER A 264 -34.25 14.62 0.95
C SER A 264 -33.89 16.08 0.62
N PHE A 265 -34.52 17.03 1.31
CA PHE A 265 -34.25 18.45 1.15
C PHE A 265 -32.93 18.87 1.82
N ALA A 266 -32.62 18.35 2.99
CA ALA A 266 -31.34 18.56 3.65
C ALA A 266 -30.18 17.92 2.86
N LYS A 267 -30.35 16.72 2.29
CA LYS A 267 -29.38 16.10 1.37
C LYS A 267 -29.18 16.92 0.10
N PHE A 268 -30.24 17.51 -0.45
CA PHE A 268 -30.15 18.38 -1.62
C PHE A 268 -29.38 19.66 -1.30
N ILE A 269 -29.67 20.31 -0.16
CA ILE A 269 -28.96 21.50 0.31
C ILE A 269 -27.50 21.17 0.64
N LEU A 270 -27.22 20.11 1.38
CA LEU A 270 -25.85 19.66 1.65
C LEU A 270 -25.08 19.36 0.35
N ARG A 271 -25.71 18.70 -0.61
CA ARG A 271 -25.09 18.34 -1.88
C ARG A 271 -24.82 19.56 -2.79
N PHE A 272 -25.65 20.61 -2.67
CA PHE A 272 -25.51 21.82 -3.47
C PHE A 272 -24.51 22.81 -2.84
N PHE A 273 -24.57 23.03 -1.53
CA PHE A 273 -23.71 23.99 -0.83
C PHE A 273 -22.38 23.42 -0.36
N PHE A 274 -22.28 22.09 -0.19
CA PHE A 274 -21.08 21.40 0.27
C PHE A 274 -20.52 20.45 -0.78
N LYS A 275 -20.77 20.69 -2.05
CA LYS A 275 -20.28 19.86 -3.16
C LYS A 275 -18.76 19.71 -3.10
N ASP A 276 -18.05 20.78 -2.81
CA ASP A 276 -16.59 20.78 -2.70
C ASP A 276 -16.12 20.04 -1.45
N ALA A 277 -16.77 20.26 -0.30
CA ALA A 277 -16.46 19.51 0.93
C ALA A 277 -16.73 18.01 0.77
N TYR A 278 -17.81 17.62 0.07
CA TYR A 278 -18.11 16.23 -0.23
C TYR A 278 -17.06 15.61 -1.17
N HIS A 279 -16.60 16.35 -2.19
CA HIS A 279 -15.52 15.91 -3.06
C HIS A 279 -14.19 15.77 -2.32
N HIS A 280 -13.85 16.70 -1.43
CA HIS A 280 -12.69 16.60 -0.58
C HIS A 280 -12.76 15.40 0.38
N LEU A 281 -13.90 15.19 1.02
CA LEU A 281 -14.14 14.04 1.90
C LEU A 281 -14.12 12.70 1.16
N LYS A 282 -14.60 12.64 -0.09
CA LYS A 282 -14.50 11.44 -0.92
C LYS A 282 -13.04 11.10 -1.23
N ARG A 283 -12.18 12.11 -1.43
CA ARG A 283 -10.73 11.91 -1.63
C ARG A 283 -10.04 11.32 -0.40
N ILE A 284 -10.55 11.56 0.82
CA ILE A 284 -10.00 11.03 2.07
C ILE A 284 -10.55 9.61 2.38
N ASN A 285 -11.40 9.05 1.52
CA ASN A 285 -11.93 7.70 1.73
C ASN A 285 -10.79 6.66 1.67
N PRO A 286 -10.56 5.87 2.74
CA PRO A 286 -9.51 4.86 2.78
C PRO A 286 -9.55 3.85 1.62
N ASP A 287 -10.74 3.55 1.10
CA ASP A 287 -10.90 2.66 -0.04
C ASP A 287 -10.26 3.20 -1.33
N GLU A 288 -10.09 4.53 -1.44
CA GLU A 288 -9.40 5.16 -2.57
C GLU A 288 -7.87 5.03 -2.51
N TYR A 289 -7.31 4.69 -1.33
CA TYR A 289 -5.86 4.54 -1.07
C TYR A 289 -5.48 3.10 -0.77
N ASN A 290 -6.34 2.15 -1.12
CA ASN A 290 -6.06 0.75 -0.86
C ASN A 290 -4.86 0.29 -1.70
N GLY A 291 -3.90 -0.31 -1.02
CA GLY A 291 -2.63 -0.77 -1.57
C GLY A 291 -1.45 -0.10 -0.87
N ALA A 292 -0.93 -0.75 0.15
CA ALA A 292 0.34 -0.37 0.75
C ALA A 292 1.44 -1.26 0.15
N SER A 293 2.54 -0.66 -0.29
CA SER A 293 3.63 -1.39 -0.94
C SER A 293 4.78 -1.63 0.03
N LEU A 294 5.44 -2.77 -0.08
CA LEU A 294 6.70 -3.04 0.63
C LEU A 294 7.86 -2.51 -0.23
N LEU A 295 8.38 -1.34 0.12
CA LEU A 295 9.58 -0.79 -0.51
C LEU A 295 10.85 -1.38 0.11
N GLY A 296 11.92 -1.40 -0.68
CA GLY A 296 13.21 -1.91 -0.23
C GLY A 296 13.40 -3.42 -0.43
N LEU A 297 12.48 -4.10 -1.09
CA LEU A 297 12.61 -5.49 -1.54
C LEU A 297 13.06 -5.53 -3.00
N THR A 298 13.65 -6.67 -3.42
CA THR A 298 14.11 -6.88 -4.81
C THR A 298 12.97 -6.95 -5.84
N ALA A 299 11.70 -7.06 -5.38
CA ALA A 299 10.53 -7.12 -6.25
C ALA A 299 9.32 -6.40 -5.63
N VAL A 300 8.30 -6.15 -6.46
CA VAL A 300 7.08 -5.45 -6.04
C VAL A 300 6.18 -6.36 -5.22
N VAL A 301 5.82 -5.94 -4.02
CA VAL A 301 4.82 -6.59 -3.18
C VAL A 301 3.82 -5.54 -2.69
N VAL A 302 2.55 -5.76 -2.98
CA VAL A 302 1.47 -4.86 -2.58
C VAL A 302 0.52 -5.57 -1.62
N LYS A 303 0.30 -4.96 -0.47
CA LYS A 303 -0.66 -5.36 0.55
C LYS A 303 -1.98 -4.62 0.35
N SER A 304 -3.04 -5.33 0.04
CA SER A 304 -4.40 -4.80 0.09
C SER A 304 -4.99 -4.94 1.50
N HIS A 305 -5.93 -4.09 1.87
CA HIS A 305 -6.63 -4.20 3.16
C HIS A 305 -7.43 -5.50 3.23
N GLY A 306 -7.48 -6.16 4.41
CA GLY A 306 -8.23 -7.41 4.59
C GLY A 306 -9.73 -7.28 4.29
N SER A 307 -10.33 -6.13 4.62
CA SER A 307 -11.74 -5.81 4.36
C SER A 307 -11.97 -5.07 3.02
N ALA A 308 -11.01 -5.13 2.07
CA ALA A 308 -11.12 -4.47 0.78
C ALA A 308 -12.35 -4.98 0.01
N ASN A 309 -13.07 -4.07 -0.66
CA ASN A 309 -14.07 -4.39 -1.65
C ASN A 309 -13.42 -4.65 -3.03
N VAL A 310 -14.23 -4.99 -4.03
CA VAL A 310 -13.77 -5.30 -5.39
C VAL A 310 -12.94 -4.15 -5.97
N ASP A 311 -13.43 -2.93 -5.90
CA ASP A 311 -12.74 -1.76 -6.46
C ASP A 311 -11.42 -1.47 -5.75
N ALA A 312 -11.40 -1.64 -4.43
CA ALA A 312 -10.21 -1.44 -3.63
C ALA A 312 -9.13 -2.48 -3.96
N PHE A 313 -9.48 -3.77 -4.09
CA PHE A 313 -8.50 -4.79 -4.46
C PHE A 313 -8.03 -4.63 -5.93
N ALA A 314 -8.91 -4.23 -6.85
CA ALA A 314 -8.52 -3.91 -8.23
C ALA A 314 -7.51 -2.75 -8.29
N ARG A 315 -7.67 -1.71 -7.44
CA ARG A 315 -6.67 -0.64 -7.30
C ARG A 315 -5.31 -1.14 -6.80
N ALA A 316 -5.30 -2.07 -5.85
CA ALA A 316 -4.04 -2.67 -5.39
C ALA A 316 -3.33 -3.45 -6.52
N ILE A 317 -4.08 -4.15 -7.37
CA ILE A 317 -3.53 -4.82 -8.57
C ILE A 317 -2.98 -3.77 -9.54
N ALA A 318 -3.73 -2.71 -9.82
CA ALA A 318 -3.31 -1.63 -10.72
C ALA A 318 -2.05 -0.91 -10.20
N ASP A 319 -1.96 -0.68 -8.89
CA ASP A 319 -0.77 -0.07 -8.27
C ASP A 319 0.45 -0.99 -8.37
N ALA A 320 0.29 -2.28 -8.12
CA ALA A 320 1.36 -3.27 -8.33
C ALA A 320 1.84 -3.30 -9.79
N ALA A 321 0.90 -3.28 -10.75
CA ALA A 321 1.22 -3.24 -12.17
C ALA A 321 1.99 -1.97 -12.56
N LEU A 322 1.58 -0.82 -12.04
CA LEU A 322 2.26 0.44 -12.29
C LEU A 322 3.67 0.47 -11.70
N GLN A 323 3.85 0.02 -10.46
CA GLN A 323 5.17 -0.05 -9.82
C GLN A 323 6.12 -1.00 -10.56
N ALA A 324 5.61 -2.14 -11.02
CA ALA A 324 6.40 -3.09 -11.81
C ALA A 324 6.81 -2.49 -13.17
N ARG A 325 5.93 -1.75 -13.86
CA ARG A 325 6.27 -1.03 -15.11
C ARG A 325 7.28 0.10 -14.88
N LEU A 326 7.15 0.80 -13.78
CA LEU A 326 8.09 1.84 -13.37
C LEU A 326 9.42 1.26 -12.87
N GLN A 327 9.51 -0.05 -12.68
CA GLN A 327 10.70 -0.74 -12.16
C GLN A 327 11.16 -0.14 -10.82
N ILE A 328 10.22 0.10 -9.90
CA ILE A 328 10.48 0.79 -8.62
C ILE A 328 11.64 0.14 -7.82
N PRO A 329 11.71 -1.19 -7.63
CA PRO A 329 12.84 -1.81 -6.94
C PRO A 329 14.20 -1.48 -7.56
N GLN A 330 14.30 -1.57 -8.91
CA GLN A 330 15.54 -1.29 -9.64
C GLN A 330 15.93 0.19 -9.56
N LYS A 331 14.95 1.09 -9.58
CA LYS A 331 15.19 2.53 -9.42
C LYS A 331 15.64 2.89 -8.01
N ILE A 332 15.08 2.23 -6.98
CA ILE A 332 15.56 2.39 -5.61
C ILE A 332 17.00 1.91 -5.52
N LEU A 333 17.32 0.72 -6.03
CA LEU A 333 18.69 0.17 -6.01
C LEU A 333 19.68 1.10 -6.72
N ALA A 334 19.35 1.56 -7.93
CA ALA A 334 20.19 2.50 -8.68
C ALA A 334 20.29 3.87 -7.98
N GLY A 335 19.20 4.32 -7.34
CA GLY A 335 19.16 5.60 -6.63
C GLY A 335 19.99 5.60 -5.34
N LEU A 336 20.09 4.47 -4.64
CA LEU A 336 20.91 4.34 -3.42
C LEU A 336 22.38 4.72 -3.64
N GLN A 337 22.89 4.59 -4.86
CA GLN A 337 24.27 4.99 -5.20
C GLN A 337 24.50 6.51 -5.18
N ARG A 338 23.43 7.32 -5.08
CA ARG A 338 23.51 8.79 -5.02
C ARG A 338 23.69 9.31 -3.57
N TYR A 339 23.46 8.44 -2.60
CA TYR A 339 23.41 8.75 -1.18
C TYR A 339 24.45 7.94 -0.38
#